data_3996ecb02bb28cad0b4496cc9c79819e
#
_entry.id   3996ecb02bb28cad0b4496cc9c79819e
#
_cell.length_a   1.000
_cell.length_b   1.000
_cell.length_c   1.000
_cell.angle_alpha   90.00
_cell.angle_beta   90.00
_cell.angle_gamma   90.00
#
_symmetry.space_group_name_H-M   'P 1'
#
loop_
_entity.id
_entity.type
_entity.pdbx_description
1 polymer ?
#
loop_
_entity_poly.entity_id
_entity_poly.type
_entity_poly.pdbx_seq_one_letter_code
_entity_poly.pdbx_strand_id
1 'polypeptide(L)'
;MCKPKKIYNESDLNKFKTTNFIVCDHIQDTNNLGAIARSAASFDFNVMCVPERRSARLSERTFKISSGGLEKIDILEYKSIFSLLKKFQSLDVWTIGLDMYGVTDIQSLDLGSQNLAFFIGSEEKGLSHEIKNKLDNVVRIQMSKDIESLNVSVAAGIAMQLSLIHI
;
A
#
# COMPACT_ATOMS: atom_id res chain seq x y z
N MET A 1 -18.12 -18.75 14.96
CA MET A 1 -17.20 -19.37 13.98
C MET A 1 -16.86 -18.31 12.95
N CYS A 2 -15.65 -17.72 12.98
CA CYS A 2 -15.23 -16.72 11.98
C CYS A 2 -15.05 -17.43 10.63
N LYS A 3 -15.67 -16.89 9.58
CA LYS A 3 -15.42 -17.36 8.21
C LYS A 3 -13.97 -17.02 7.85
N PRO A 4 -13.22 -17.93 7.20
CA PRO A 4 -11.87 -17.62 6.75
C PRO A 4 -11.91 -16.43 5.80
N LYS A 5 -10.94 -15.51 5.95
CA LYS A 5 -10.79 -14.35 5.05
C LYS A 5 -10.53 -14.84 3.63
N LYS A 6 -11.32 -14.35 2.68
CA LYS A 6 -11.08 -14.63 1.26
C LYS A 6 -9.83 -13.88 0.81
N ILE A 7 -8.92 -14.58 0.16
CA ILE A 7 -7.73 -14.02 -0.45
C ILE A 7 -7.92 -14.07 -1.97
N TYR A 8 -7.70 -12.94 -2.61
CA TYR A 8 -7.74 -12.79 -4.06
C TYR A 8 -6.34 -12.92 -4.64
N ASN A 9 -6.25 -13.11 -5.93
CA ASN A 9 -5.00 -13.14 -6.67
C ASN A 9 -4.98 -12.09 -7.79
N GLU A 10 -3.87 -11.94 -8.48
CA GLU A 10 -3.70 -10.94 -9.53
C GLU A 10 -4.74 -11.05 -10.67
N SER A 11 -5.30 -12.23 -10.93
CA SER A 11 -6.34 -12.39 -11.97
C SER A 11 -7.70 -11.81 -11.55
N ASP A 12 -7.90 -11.62 -10.25
CA ASP A 12 -9.12 -11.04 -9.70
C ASP A 12 -9.12 -9.51 -9.73
N LEU A 13 -8.02 -8.86 -10.12
CA LEU A 13 -7.86 -7.40 -10.02
C LEU A 13 -8.97 -6.63 -10.74
N ASN A 14 -9.46 -7.16 -11.87
CA ASN A 14 -10.58 -6.56 -12.62
C ASN A 14 -11.90 -6.44 -11.83
N LYS A 15 -12.02 -7.13 -10.71
CA LYS A 15 -13.20 -7.03 -9.81
C LYS A 15 -13.19 -5.73 -9.00
N PHE A 16 -12.05 -5.06 -8.90
CA PHE A 16 -11.81 -3.87 -8.10
C PHE A 16 -11.67 -2.60 -8.95
N LYS A 17 -12.69 -2.30 -9.77
CA LYS A 17 -12.62 -1.23 -10.78
C LYS A 17 -12.60 0.20 -10.24
N THR A 18 -13.13 0.40 -9.03
CA THR A 18 -13.27 1.74 -8.43
C THR A 18 -12.84 1.69 -6.97
N THR A 19 -11.54 1.51 -6.75
CA THR A 19 -11.02 1.41 -5.38
C THR A 19 -9.56 1.85 -5.32
N ASN A 20 -9.13 2.23 -4.13
CA ASN A 20 -7.74 2.51 -3.85
C ASN A 20 -7.03 1.28 -3.27
N PHE A 21 -5.76 1.14 -3.61
CA PHE A 21 -4.92 0.00 -3.25
C PHE A 21 -3.73 0.46 -2.40
N ILE A 22 -3.38 -0.36 -1.42
CA ILE A 22 -2.09 -0.27 -0.73
C ILE A 22 -1.26 -1.51 -1.05
N VAL A 23 -0.12 -1.34 -1.70
CA VAL A 23 0.79 -2.42 -2.10
C VAL A 23 1.95 -2.48 -1.12
N CYS A 24 2.01 -3.53 -0.33
CA CYS A 24 3.04 -3.78 0.67
C CYS A 24 4.11 -4.70 0.09
N ASP A 25 5.24 -4.11 -0.35
CA ASP A 25 6.32 -4.90 -0.94
C ASP A 25 7.31 -5.40 0.11
N HIS A 26 7.20 -6.69 0.46
CA HIS A 26 8.10 -7.38 1.40
C HIS A 26 8.14 -6.77 2.81
N ILE A 27 7.01 -6.29 3.33
CA ILE A 27 6.89 -5.89 4.74
C ILE A 27 7.05 -7.14 5.62
N GLN A 28 8.03 -7.12 6.53
CA GLN A 28 8.40 -8.27 7.37
C GLN A 28 7.75 -8.24 8.75
N ASP A 29 7.54 -7.06 9.30
CA ASP A 29 6.95 -6.92 10.64
C ASP A 29 5.42 -7.00 10.57
N THR A 30 4.86 -7.99 11.26
CA THR A 30 3.40 -8.17 11.40
C THR A 30 2.71 -6.99 12.07
N ASN A 31 3.43 -6.24 12.94
CA ASN A 31 2.89 -5.03 13.56
C ASN A 31 2.68 -3.93 12.51
N ASN A 32 3.66 -3.72 11.64
CA ASN A 32 3.54 -2.76 10.54
C ASN A 32 2.42 -3.16 9.58
N LEU A 33 2.35 -4.43 9.18
CA LEU A 33 1.32 -4.90 8.26
C LEU A 33 -0.10 -4.73 8.84
N GLY A 34 -0.29 -5.06 10.13
CA GLY A 34 -1.56 -4.86 10.81
C GLY A 34 -1.95 -3.39 10.96
N ALA A 35 -0.98 -2.51 11.28
CA ALA A 35 -1.21 -1.07 11.38
C ALA A 35 -1.55 -0.45 10.02
N ILE A 36 -0.88 -0.87 8.94
CA ILE A 36 -1.20 -0.46 7.56
C ILE A 36 -2.62 -0.88 7.20
N ALA A 37 -3.01 -2.12 7.48
CA ALA A 37 -4.37 -2.61 7.22
C ALA A 37 -5.45 -1.80 7.97
N ARG A 38 -5.17 -1.41 9.22
CA ARG A 38 -6.05 -0.55 10.01
C ARG A 38 -6.20 0.83 9.37
N SER A 39 -5.11 1.44 8.95
CA SER A 39 -5.12 2.73 8.25
C SER A 39 -5.84 2.63 6.91
N ALA A 40 -5.59 1.58 6.13
CA ALA A 40 -6.26 1.32 4.86
C ALA A 40 -7.80 1.28 5.03
N ALA A 41 -8.28 0.52 6.01
CA ALA A 41 -9.71 0.46 6.32
C ALA A 41 -10.29 1.80 6.80
N SER A 42 -9.46 2.68 7.38
CA SER A 42 -9.90 3.98 7.88
C SER A 42 -9.93 5.07 6.79
N PHE A 43 -9.18 4.89 5.72
CA PHE A 43 -8.97 5.90 4.66
C PHE A 43 -9.42 5.41 3.27
N ASP A 44 -10.39 4.50 3.20
CA ASP A 44 -11.02 4.00 1.96
C ASP A 44 -10.04 3.33 0.97
N PHE A 45 -8.95 2.74 1.49
CA PHE A 45 -8.11 1.83 0.73
C PHE A 45 -8.62 0.41 0.92
N ASN A 46 -9.52 -0.01 0.05
CA ASN A 46 -10.31 -1.23 0.25
C ASN A 46 -9.58 -2.52 -0.13
N VAL A 47 -8.41 -2.44 -0.76
CA VAL A 47 -7.61 -3.59 -1.16
C VAL A 47 -6.16 -3.43 -0.71
N MET A 48 -5.66 -4.41 0.05
CA MET A 48 -4.26 -4.54 0.41
C MET A 48 -3.60 -5.62 -0.42
N CYS A 49 -2.58 -5.25 -1.19
CA CYS A 49 -1.81 -6.19 -2.01
C CYS A 49 -0.53 -6.59 -1.25
N VAL A 50 -0.29 -7.90 -1.13
CA VAL A 50 0.88 -8.46 -0.46
C VAL A 50 1.55 -9.51 -1.35
N PRO A 51 2.89 -9.71 -1.25
CA PRO A 51 3.53 -10.80 -1.97
C PRO A 51 3.06 -12.16 -1.45
N GLU A 52 2.87 -13.11 -2.35
CA GLU A 52 2.56 -14.51 -2.00
C GLU A 52 3.65 -15.14 -1.11
N ARG A 53 4.90 -14.67 -1.26
CA ARG A 53 6.06 -15.15 -0.51
C ARG A 53 6.93 -14.02 0.02
N ARG A 54 7.71 -14.31 1.07
CA ARG A 54 8.71 -13.39 1.65
C ARG A 54 8.12 -12.10 2.22
N SER A 55 6.94 -12.19 2.80
CA SER A 55 6.29 -11.09 3.53
C SER A 55 5.78 -11.59 4.87
N ALA A 56 5.44 -10.67 5.78
CA ALA A 56 4.74 -11.02 6.99
C ALA A 56 3.44 -11.77 6.64
N ARG A 57 3.18 -12.84 7.38
CA ARG A 57 1.94 -13.61 7.18
C ARG A 57 0.76 -12.88 7.80
N LEU A 58 -0.39 -13.02 7.16
CA LEU A 58 -1.67 -12.63 7.73
C LEU A 58 -2.07 -13.62 8.84
N SER A 59 -1.36 -13.51 9.96
CA SER A 59 -1.54 -14.36 11.13
C SER A 59 -2.64 -13.82 12.03
N GLU A 60 -3.07 -14.61 13.00
CA GLU A 60 -3.99 -14.18 14.05
C GLU A 60 -3.51 -12.90 14.76
N ARG A 61 -2.19 -12.77 14.96
CA ARG A 61 -1.57 -11.58 15.52
C ARG A 61 -1.77 -10.35 14.62
N THR A 62 -1.61 -10.49 13.30
CA THR A 62 -1.84 -9.40 12.33
C THR A 62 -3.29 -8.93 12.37
N PHE A 63 -4.25 -9.86 12.43
CA PHE A 63 -5.67 -9.55 12.59
C PHE A 63 -5.97 -8.78 13.87
N LYS A 64 -5.39 -9.20 14.98
CA LYS A 64 -5.55 -8.53 16.29
C LYS A 64 -5.00 -7.11 16.27
N ILE A 65 -3.82 -6.90 15.68
CA ILE A 65 -3.19 -5.57 15.55
C ILE A 65 -4.00 -4.65 14.65
N SER A 66 -4.60 -5.18 13.59
CA SER A 66 -5.44 -4.40 12.67
C SER A 66 -6.73 -3.87 13.31
N SER A 67 -7.08 -4.35 14.51
CA SER A 67 -8.29 -3.92 15.24
C SER A 67 -9.55 -3.95 14.36
N GLY A 68 -9.73 -5.01 13.60
CA GLY A 68 -10.85 -5.18 12.67
C GLY A 68 -10.61 -4.62 11.26
N GLY A 69 -9.47 -3.97 11.01
CA GLY A 69 -9.16 -3.42 9.70
C GLY A 69 -9.09 -4.50 8.62
N LEU A 70 -8.41 -5.62 8.91
CA LEU A 70 -8.29 -6.73 7.96
C LEU A 70 -9.63 -7.41 7.62
N GLU A 71 -10.63 -7.34 8.48
CA GLU A 71 -11.97 -7.84 8.16
C GLU A 71 -12.69 -6.96 7.15
N LYS A 72 -12.37 -5.66 7.10
CA LYS A 72 -13.07 -4.65 6.29
C LYS A 72 -12.48 -4.46 4.90
N ILE A 73 -11.20 -4.79 4.70
CA ILE A 73 -10.53 -4.63 3.41
C ILE A 73 -10.32 -5.99 2.74
N ASP A 74 -10.21 -6.01 1.44
CA ASP A 74 -9.86 -7.21 0.69
C ASP A 74 -8.35 -7.41 0.61
N ILE A 75 -7.91 -8.67 0.58
CA ILE A 75 -6.50 -9.03 0.46
C ILE A 75 -6.28 -9.64 -0.91
N LEU A 76 -5.29 -9.11 -1.62
CA LEU A 76 -4.85 -9.59 -2.91
C LEU A 76 -3.39 -10.05 -2.82
N GLU A 77 -3.13 -11.31 -3.10
CA GLU A 77 -1.76 -11.84 -3.20
C GLU A 77 -1.24 -11.73 -4.63
N TYR A 78 0.00 -11.26 -4.78
CA TYR A 78 0.67 -11.17 -6.06
C TYR A 78 1.96 -12.01 -6.08
N LYS A 79 2.29 -12.57 -7.26
CA LYS A 79 3.51 -13.34 -7.50
C LYS A 79 4.68 -12.47 -7.93
N SER A 80 4.38 -11.44 -8.74
CA SER A 80 5.36 -10.50 -9.25
C SER A 80 4.82 -9.09 -9.18
N ILE A 81 5.56 -8.20 -8.52
CA ILE A 81 5.20 -6.78 -8.43
C ILE A 81 5.16 -6.11 -9.82
N PHE A 82 5.99 -6.57 -10.75
CA PHE A 82 5.99 -6.05 -12.13
C PHE A 82 4.76 -6.49 -12.93
N SER A 83 4.27 -7.70 -12.68
CA SER A 83 3.00 -8.17 -13.24
C SER A 83 1.83 -7.36 -12.69
N LEU A 84 1.82 -7.12 -11.38
CA LEU A 84 0.82 -6.29 -10.71
C LEU A 84 0.81 -4.86 -11.26
N LEU A 85 1.99 -4.23 -11.42
CA LEU A 85 2.14 -2.90 -12.01
C LEU A 85 1.54 -2.81 -13.42
N LYS A 86 1.85 -3.76 -14.30
CA LYS A 86 1.28 -3.81 -15.65
C LYS A 86 -0.24 -3.88 -15.64
N LYS A 87 -0.80 -4.62 -14.70
CA LYS A 87 -2.26 -4.72 -14.54
C LYS A 87 -2.87 -3.42 -14.06
N PHE A 88 -2.26 -2.74 -13.09
CA PHE A 88 -2.70 -1.41 -12.65
C PHE A 88 -2.70 -0.41 -13.80
N GLN A 89 -1.63 -0.38 -14.60
CA GLN A 89 -1.55 0.47 -15.79
C GLN A 89 -2.65 0.18 -16.81
N SER A 90 -3.01 -1.10 -17.00
CA SER A 90 -4.09 -1.49 -17.90
C SER A 90 -5.51 -1.14 -17.39
N LEU A 91 -5.63 -0.81 -16.11
CA LEU A 91 -6.87 -0.43 -15.43
C LEU A 91 -6.94 1.08 -15.13
N ASP A 92 -5.99 1.85 -15.64
CA ASP A 92 -5.85 3.31 -15.36
C ASP A 92 -5.78 3.63 -13.87
N VAL A 93 -5.14 2.75 -13.09
CA VAL A 93 -4.84 2.98 -11.67
C VAL A 93 -3.51 3.72 -11.57
N TRP A 94 -3.52 4.87 -10.93
CA TRP A 94 -2.32 5.69 -10.74
C TRP A 94 -1.40 5.08 -9.69
N THR A 95 -0.17 4.76 -10.07
CA THR A 95 0.81 4.06 -9.23
C THR A 95 1.81 5.04 -8.61
N ILE A 96 1.85 5.10 -7.29
CA ILE A 96 2.66 6.06 -6.53
C ILE A 96 3.51 5.32 -5.50
N GLY A 97 4.83 5.47 -5.60
CA GLY A 97 5.76 4.94 -4.60
C GLY A 97 6.02 5.93 -3.47
N LEU A 98 6.01 5.44 -2.24
CA LEU A 98 6.47 6.20 -1.09
C LEU A 98 7.96 5.92 -0.84
N ASP A 99 8.77 6.96 -0.92
CA ASP A 99 10.21 6.88 -0.72
C ASP A 99 10.73 8.18 -0.09
N MET A 100 11.58 8.07 0.94
CA MET A 100 12.14 9.25 1.60
C MET A 100 12.97 10.14 0.67
N TYR A 101 13.51 9.56 -0.39
CA TYR A 101 14.29 10.27 -1.43
C TYR A 101 13.44 10.64 -2.64
N GLY A 102 12.12 10.54 -2.56
CA GLY A 102 11.21 10.96 -3.63
C GLY A 102 11.43 12.41 -4.02
N VAL A 103 11.40 12.68 -5.33
CA VAL A 103 11.63 14.03 -5.86
C VAL A 103 10.43 14.94 -5.61
N THR A 104 9.24 14.37 -5.66
CA THR A 104 7.96 15.09 -5.54
C THR A 104 7.45 15.03 -4.11
N ASP A 105 7.00 16.15 -3.57
CA ASP A 105 6.28 16.18 -2.31
C ASP A 105 4.86 15.64 -2.51
N ILE A 106 4.43 14.71 -1.67
CA ILE A 106 3.09 14.12 -1.77
C ILE A 106 1.98 15.17 -1.71
N GLN A 107 2.18 16.26 -0.97
CA GLN A 107 1.20 17.34 -0.83
C GLN A 107 1.02 18.15 -2.12
N SER A 108 1.97 18.05 -3.07
CA SER A 108 1.88 18.76 -4.35
C SER A 108 1.08 18.02 -5.42
N LEU A 109 0.66 16.78 -5.14
CA LEU A 109 -0.12 15.96 -6.08
C LEU A 109 -1.62 16.09 -5.81
N ASP A 110 -2.41 16.17 -6.88
CA ASP A 110 -3.87 16.02 -6.82
C ASP A 110 -4.22 14.52 -6.76
N LEU A 111 -4.38 14.02 -5.54
CA LEU A 111 -4.61 12.60 -5.27
C LEU A 111 -6.09 12.17 -5.36
N GLY A 112 -7.01 13.13 -5.48
CA GLY A 112 -8.45 12.86 -5.37
C GLY A 112 -9.16 12.49 -6.67
N SER A 113 -8.50 12.64 -7.82
CA SER A 113 -9.17 12.60 -9.12
C SER A 113 -9.27 11.21 -9.74
N GLN A 114 -8.59 10.19 -9.22
CA GLN A 114 -8.53 8.86 -9.82
C GLN A 114 -8.21 7.76 -8.81
N ASN A 115 -8.39 6.50 -9.21
CA ASN A 115 -8.00 5.36 -8.40
C ASN A 115 -6.48 5.32 -8.19
N LEU A 116 -6.06 5.08 -6.97
CA LEU A 116 -4.67 5.10 -6.55
C LEU A 116 -4.18 3.72 -6.14
N ALA A 117 -2.91 3.44 -6.39
CA ALA A 117 -2.16 2.37 -5.77
C ALA A 117 -0.89 2.95 -5.14
N PHE A 118 -0.86 3.06 -3.81
CA PHE A 118 0.38 3.39 -3.09
C PHE A 118 1.25 2.15 -2.92
N PHE A 119 2.50 2.28 -3.31
CA PHE A 119 3.54 1.25 -3.14
C PHE A 119 4.45 1.63 -1.99
N ILE A 120 4.58 0.74 -1.03
CA ILE A 120 5.48 0.86 0.11
C ILE A 120 6.43 -0.33 0.15
N GLY A 121 7.70 -0.05 0.33
CA GLY A 121 8.75 -1.06 0.37
C GLY A 121 9.05 -1.56 1.77
N SER A 122 9.96 -2.52 1.87
CA SER A 122 10.42 -3.09 3.14
C SER A 122 11.04 -2.03 4.06
N GLU A 123 11.03 -2.31 5.36
CA GLU A 123 11.51 -1.41 6.40
C GLU A 123 13.01 -1.06 6.24
N GLU A 124 13.81 -2.00 5.75
CA GLU A 124 15.26 -1.81 5.62
C GLU A 124 15.68 -1.16 4.30
N LYS A 125 15.04 -1.56 3.20
CA LYS A 125 15.50 -1.22 1.85
C LYS A 125 14.55 -0.30 1.08
N GLY A 126 13.34 -0.10 1.57
CA GLY A 126 12.31 0.61 0.82
C GLY A 126 11.96 -0.11 -0.49
N LEU A 127 11.50 0.65 -1.46
CA LEU A 127 11.24 0.17 -2.82
C LEU A 127 12.53 0.07 -3.62
N SER A 128 12.70 -1.00 -4.42
CA SER A 128 13.85 -1.12 -5.30
C SER A 128 13.85 -0.03 -6.37
N HIS A 129 15.06 0.34 -6.84
CA HIS A 129 15.21 1.33 -7.90
C HIS A 129 14.45 0.93 -9.18
N GLU A 130 14.45 -0.36 -9.49
CA GLU A 130 13.76 -0.90 -10.66
C GLU A 130 12.23 -0.73 -10.57
N ILE A 131 11.65 -0.92 -9.38
CA ILE A 131 10.22 -0.66 -9.13
C ILE A 131 9.95 0.84 -9.26
N LYS A 132 10.74 1.69 -8.60
CA LYS A 132 10.56 3.15 -8.62
C LYS A 132 10.56 3.72 -10.03
N ASN A 133 11.39 3.20 -10.92
CA ASN A 133 11.45 3.64 -12.32
C ASN A 133 10.22 3.27 -13.17
N LYS A 134 9.37 2.39 -12.69
CA LYS A 134 8.16 1.92 -13.40
C LYS A 134 6.87 2.51 -12.84
N LEU A 135 6.95 3.18 -11.69
CA LEU A 135 5.82 3.88 -11.08
C LEU A 135 5.57 5.22 -11.80
N ASP A 136 4.33 5.67 -11.80
CA ASP A 136 3.96 6.97 -12.37
C ASP A 136 4.59 8.12 -11.59
N ASN A 137 4.61 8.02 -10.25
CA ASN A 137 5.29 8.97 -9.38
C ASN A 137 6.00 8.28 -8.23
N VAL A 138 7.07 8.90 -7.75
CA VAL A 138 7.72 8.56 -6.49
C VAL A 138 7.72 9.81 -5.61
N VAL A 139 7.03 9.72 -4.48
CA VAL A 139 6.79 10.86 -3.60
C VAL A 139 7.44 10.68 -2.24
N ARG A 140 7.78 11.79 -1.63
CA ARG A 140 8.20 11.85 -0.24
C ARG A 140 7.17 12.54 0.63
N ILE A 141 7.16 12.19 1.90
CA ILE A 141 6.49 12.94 2.96
C ILE A 141 7.51 13.93 3.52
N GLN A 142 7.14 15.20 3.57
CA GLN A 142 8.03 16.24 4.11
C GLN A 142 8.26 16.00 5.61
N MET A 143 9.52 16.00 6.02
CA MET A 143 9.95 15.76 7.40
C MET A 143 10.99 16.79 7.84
N SER A 144 11.22 16.87 9.18
CA SER A 144 12.37 17.58 9.74
C SER A 144 13.69 17.00 9.22
N LYS A 145 14.68 17.85 9.04
CA LYS A 145 16.02 17.45 8.56
C LYS A 145 16.79 16.55 9.53
N ASP A 146 16.38 16.52 10.79
CA ASP A 146 17.05 15.76 11.85
C ASP A 146 16.54 14.32 11.98
N ILE A 147 15.53 13.94 11.20
CA ILE A 147 14.92 12.60 11.19
C ILE A 147 15.19 11.94 9.86
N GLU A 148 15.82 10.76 9.89
CA GLU A 148 16.17 10.04 8.66
C GLU A 148 14.95 9.43 7.96
N SER A 149 14.03 8.80 8.71
CA SER A 149 12.85 8.16 8.12
C SER A 149 11.69 8.04 9.10
N LEU A 150 10.48 7.89 8.58
CA LEU A 150 9.30 7.49 9.33
C LEU A 150 9.19 5.95 9.37
N ASN A 151 8.56 5.45 10.42
CA ASN A 151 8.09 4.07 10.39
C ASN A 151 7.16 3.86 9.18
N VAL A 152 7.28 2.72 8.51
CA VAL A 152 6.57 2.43 7.27
C VAL A 152 5.04 2.49 7.41
N SER A 153 4.49 2.04 8.55
CA SER A 153 3.04 2.12 8.79
C SER A 153 2.55 3.53 9.05
N VAL A 154 3.38 4.38 9.65
CA VAL A 154 3.10 5.81 9.84
C VAL A 154 3.11 6.52 8.48
N ALA A 155 4.13 6.30 7.67
CA ALA A 155 4.22 6.87 6.33
C ALA A 155 3.03 6.48 5.45
N ALA A 156 2.66 5.20 5.45
CA ALA A 156 1.49 4.70 4.74
C ALA A 156 0.19 5.37 5.21
N GLY A 157 0.00 5.51 6.53
CA GLY A 157 -1.18 6.16 7.10
C GLY A 157 -1.29 7.63 6.70
N ILE A 158 -0.20 8.39 6.74
CA ILE A 158 -0.15 9.79 6.30
C ILE A 158 -0.51 9.91 4.81
N ALA A 159 0.09 9.08 3.96
CA ALA A 159 -0.15 9.12 2.52
C ALA A 159 -1.62 8.82 2.17
N MET A 160 -2.19 7.79 2.78
CA MET A 160 -3.59 7.43 2.58
C MET A 160 -4.54 8.53 3.08
N GLN A 161 -4.25 9.14 4.22
CA GLN A 161 -5.06 10.24 4.76
C GLN A 161 -5.01 11.47 3.85
N LEU A 162 -3.84 11.83 3.32
CA LEU A 162 -3.69 12.95 2.39
C LEU A 162 -4.49 12.76 1.11
N SER A 163 -4.63 11.53 0.62
CA SER A 163 -5.45 11.25 -0.57
C SER A 163 -6.94 11.51 -0.35
N LEU A 164 -7.44 11.43 0.88
CA LEU A 164 -8.83 11.76 1.20
C LEU A 164 -9.09 13.27 1.24
N ILE A 165 -8.08 14.06 1.60
CA ILE A 165 -8.26 15.53 1.75
C ILE A 165 -8.37 16.22 0.38
N HIS A 166 -7.80 15.61 -0.66
CA HIS A 166 -7.81 16.14 -2.02
C HIS A 166 -9.06 15.74 -2.85
N ILE A 167 -10.08 15.20 -2.17
CA ILE A 167 -11.36 14.87 -2.81
C ILE A 167 -12.27 16.11 -2.87
#